data_cf4e7857352c42e1effa00487be96971
#
_entry.id   cf4e7857352c42e1effa00487be96971
#
_cell.length_a   1.000
_cell.length_b   1.000
_cell.length_c   1.000
_cell.angle_alpha   90.00
_cell.angle_beta   90.00
_cell.angle_gamma   90.00
#
_symmetry.space_group_name_H-M   'P 1'
#
loop_
_entity.id
_entity.type
_entity.pdbx_description
1 polymer ?
#
loop_
_entity_poly.entity_id
_entity_poly.type
_entity_poly.pdbx_seq_one_letter_code
_entity_poly.pdbx_strand_id
1 'polypeptide(L)'
;VGPIKGAEPVFFGISENCGVRADNIKALGLKGTACTIHLPSGESFDCIVPLPGSHMISNALAGASVGYRLGLAPEQIRAGIEGLPAIPGRNNILFTEHLVILDDCYNANPVSMKAAIDVLGMALGRKVAVLGGMGELGNKQDTMHYDTGVYAAERNVDLVCGIGELAKEMVRGASTGAHTQALWFAEKADFLKEMHSLLKEGDNILVKASH
;
A
#
# COMPACT_ATOMS: atom_id res chain seq x y z
N VAL A 1 6.28 12.74 22.85
CA VAL A 1 5.63 14.01 22.46
C VAL A 1 4.95 14.52 23.72
N GLY A 2 5.37 15.67 24.23
CA GLY A 2 4.75 16.29 25.41
C GLY A 2 3.39 16.88 25.08
N PRO A 3 2.52 17.13 26.09
CA PRO A 3 1.21 17.70 25.87
C PRO A 3 1.32 19.10 25.25
N ILE A 4 0.57 19.32 24.17
CA ILE A 4 0.37 20.67 23.63
C ILE A 4 -0.47 21.42 24.64
N LYS A 5 -0.01 22.61 25.03
CA LYS A 5 -0.61 23.46 26.08
C LYS A 5 -2.14 23.52 25.90
N GLY A 6 -2.89 22.89 26.82
CA GLY A 6 -4.36 22.93 26.85
C GLY A 6 -5.11 21.83 26.07
N ALA A 7 -4.43 20.83 25.50
CA ALA A 7 -5.08 19.70 24.86
C ALA A 7 -4.46 18.37 25.31
N GLU A 8 -5.28 17.43 25.73
CA GLU A 8 -4.83 16.04 25.96
C GLU A 8 -4.69 15.33 24.61
N PRO A 9 -3.54 14.68 24.32
CA PRO A 9 -3.38 13.91 23.10
C PRO A 9 -4.29 12.68 23.11
N VAL A 10 -4.87 12.35 21.96
CA VAL A 10 -5.53 11.05 21.75
C VAL A 10 -4.55 10.15 21.03
N PHE A 11 -4.14 9.08 21.69
CA PHE A 11 -3.32 8.04 21.08
C PHE A 11 -4.21 7.06 20.33
N PHE A 12 -3.80 6.68 19.13
CA PHE A 12 -4.51 5.69 18.33
C PHE A 12 -3.57 4.58 17.86
N GLY A 13 -4.11 3.39 17.64
CA GLY A 13 -3.35 2.22 17.18
C GLY A 13 -4.05 0.91 17.52
N ILE A 14 -3.32 -0.20 17.41
CA ILE A 14 -3.83 -1.54 17.70
C ILE A 14 -3.55 -1.98 19.16
N SER A 15 -2.79 -1.20 19.91
CA SER A 15 -2.50 -1.49 21.32
C SER A 15 -3.71 -1.18 22.20
N GLU A 16 -3.93 -2.02 23.21
CA GLU A 16 -5.00 -1.82 24.22
C GLU A 16 -4.88 -0.51 24.99
N ASN A 17 -3.68 0.07 25.07
CA ASN A 17 -3.42 1.35 25.71
C ASN A 17 -3.79 2.57 24.87
N CYS A 18 -4.24 2.38 23.62
CA CYS A 18 -4.67 3.47 22.76
C CYS A 18 -6.12 3.88 23.06
N GLY A 19 -6.38 5.18 23.09
CA GLY A 19 -7.74 5.70 23.31
C GLY A 19 -8.66 5.39 22.13
N VAL A 20 -8.16 5.49 20.89
CA VAL A 20 -8.86 4.98 19.70
C VAL A 20 -8.08 3.78 19.19
N ARG A 21 -8.70 2.61 19.16
CA ARG A 21 -8.01 1.39 18.77
C ARG A 21 -8.85 0.50 17.85
N ALA A 22 -8.17 -0.40 17.12
CA ALA A 22 -8.83 -1.44 16.34
C ALA A 22 -8.40 -2.83 16.81
N ASP A 23 -9.36 -3.74 16.84
CA ASP A 23 -9.15 -5.18 16.98
C ASP A 23 -9.97 -5.97 15.95
N ASN A 24 -10.04 -7.30 16.07
CA ASN A 24 -10.73 -8.19 15.12
C ASN A 24 -10.34 -7.93 13.64
N ILE A 25 -9.09 -7.53 13.41
CA ILE A 25 -8.59 -7.13 12.11
C ILE A 25 -8.54 -8.33 11.17
N LYS A 26 -9.29 -8.26 10.06
CA LYS A 26 -9.39 -9.32 9.05
C LYS A 26 -9.19 -8.74 7.65
N ALA A 27 -8.15 -9.20 6.96
CA ALA A 27 -7.91 -8.83 5.57
C ALA A 27 -9.01 -9.40 4.64
N LEU A 28 -9.54 -8.57 3.76
CA LEU A 28 -10.52 -8.92 2.73
C LEU A 28 -9.87 -8.95 1.33
N GLY A 29 -8.56 -9.21 1.27
CA GLY A 29 -7.75 -9.12 0.05
C GLY A 29 -7.69 -7.68 -0.46
N LEU A 30 -7.79 -7.51 -1.78
CA LEU A 30 -7.77 -6.18 -2.40
C LEU A 30 -9.03 -5.33 -2.13
N LYS A 31 -10.05 -5.90 -1.47
CA LYS A 31 -11.29 -5.18 -1.11
C LYS A 31 -11.18 -4.40 0.20
N GLY A 32 -10.01 -4.45 0.87
CA GLY A 32 -9.77 -3.71 2.09
C GLY A 32 -9.62 -4.59 3.33
N THR A 33 -9.98 -4.04 4.49
CA THR A 33 -9.80 -4.71 5.78
C THR A 33 -11.01 -4.44 6.68
N ALA A 34 -11.61 -5.50 7.23
CA ALA A 34 -12.62 -5.40 8.28
C ALA A 34 -11.95 -5.29 9.65
N CYS A 35 -12.50 -4.49 10.54
CA CYS A 35 -12.07 -4.37 11.93
C CYS A 35 -13.19 -3.87 12.84
N THR A 36 -13.01 -4.00 14.15
CA THR A 36 -13.81 -3.32 15.16
C THR A 36 -13.03 -2.12 15.68
N ILE A 37 -13.62 -0.93 15.62
CA ILE A 37 -13.01 0.32 16.15
C ILE A 37 -13.64 0.64 17.49
N HIS A 38 -12.80 0.90 18.49
CA HIS A 38 -13.18 1.30 19.84
C HIS A 38 -12.82 2.76 20.07
N LEU A 39 -13.73 3.50 20.70
CA LEU A 39 -13.60 4.91 21.05
C LEU A 39 -13.34 5.10 22.54
N PRO A 40 -12.72 6.23 22.96
CA PRO A 40 -12.49 6.52 24.38
C PRO A 40 -13.78 6.63 25.22
N SER A 41 -14.93 6.84 24.61
CA SER A 41 -16.26 6.82 25.27
C SER A 41 -16.70 5.44 25.77
N GLY A 42 -16.01 4.37 25.35
CA GLY A 42 -16.41 2.99 25.57
C GLY A 42 -17.29 2.41 24.46
N GLU A 43 -17.72 3.24 23.50
CA GLU A 43 -18.45 2.80 22.32
C GLU A 43 -17.53 2.09 21.33
N SER A 44 -18.10 1.15 20.56
CA SER A 44 -17.39 0.46 19.48
C SER A 44 -18.30 0.17 18.30
N PHE A 45 -17.71 0.02 17.12
CA PHE A 45 -18.43 -0.32 15.90
C PHE A 45 -17.57 -1.15 14.96
N ASP A 46 -18.20 -2.05 14.23
CA ASP A 46 -17.57 -2.77 13.13
C ASP A 46 -17.45 -1.85 11.91
N CYS A 47 -16.34 -1.93 11.22
CA CYS A 47 -16.01 -1.05 10.11
C CYS A 47 -15.24 -1.80 9.02
N ILE A 48 -15.50 -1.47 7.77
CA ILE A 48 -14.69 -1.89 6.62
C ILE A 48 -13.90 -0.69 6.14
N VAL A 49 -12.57 -0.77 6.26
CA VAL A 49 -11.66 0.18 5.61
C VAL A 49 -11.51 -0.27 4.15
N PRO A 50 -12.03 0.50 3.16
CA PRO A 50 -12.16 0.02 1.76
C PRO A 50 -10.85 0.02 0.98
N LEU A 51 -9.72 0.27 1.65
CA LEU A 51 -8.39 0.30 1.06
C LEU A 51 -7.56 -0.85 1.65
N PRO A 52 -6.90 -1.68 0.82
CA PRO A 52 -6.10 -2.79 1.30
C PRO A 52 -4.79 -2.34 1.94
N GLY A 53 -4.27 -3.17 2.85
CA GLY A 53 -3.01 -2.95 3.54
C GLY A 53 -3.18 -2.57 5.01
N SER A 54 -2.35 -3.18 5.87
CA SER A 54 -2.40 -3.00 7.33
C SER A 54 -2.19 -1.54 7.76
N HIS A 55 -1.40 -0.77 6.99
CA HIS A 55 -1.17 0.66 7.24
C HIS A 55 -2.44 1.51 7.08
N MET A 56 -3.43 1.04 6.31
CA MET A 56 -4.71 1.75 6.13
C MET A 56 -5.56 1.71 7.40
N ILE A 57 -5.40 0.71 8.27
CA ILE A 57 -6.03 0.72 9.60
C ILE A 57 -5.51 1.89 10.43
N SER A 58 -4.21 2.15 10.44
CA SER A 58 -3.65 3.30 11.17
C SER A 58 -4.20 4.63 10.64
N ASN A 59 -4.35 4.76 9.32
CA ASN A 59 -4.94 5.95 8.71
C ASN A 59 -6.42 6.13 9.09
N ALA A 60 -7.19 5.03 9.08
CA ALA A 60 -8.60 5.05 9.51
C ALA A 60 -8.73 5.44 11.00
N LEU A 61 -7.86 4.91 11.87
CA LEU A 61 -7.85 5.25 13.29
C LEU A 61 -7.45 6.72 13.54
N ALA A 62 -6.54 7.28 12.73
CA ALA A 62 -6.23 8.70 12.77
C ALA A 62 -7.48 9.54 12.43
N GLY A 63 -8.19 9.19 11.34
CA GLY A 63 -9.45 9.82 10.96
C GLY A 63 -10.54 9.68 12.04
N ALA A 64 -10.69 8.48 12.61
CA ALA A 64 -11.62 8.22 13.72
C ALA A 64 -11.29 9.08 14.95
N SER A 65 -10.01 9.25 15.27
CA SER A 65 -9.56 10.10 16.40
C SER A 65 -9.95 11.56 16.20
N VAL A 66 -9.80 12.06 14.98
CA VAL A 66 -10.23 13.44 14.65
C VAL A 66 -11.75 13.56 14.72
N GLY A 67 -12.50 12.61 14.12
CA GLY A 67 -13.95 12.60 14.16
C GLY A 67 -14.50 12.57 15.60
N TYR A 68 -13.93 11.70 16.45
CA TYR A 68 -14.27 11.64 17.86
C TYR A 68 -14.03 12.96 18.60
N ARG A 69 -12.89 13.60 18.38
CA ARG A 69 -12.55 14.91 19.00
C ARG A 69 -13.44 16.05 18.51
N LEU A 70 -14.00 15.94 17.32
CA LEU A 70 -14.99 16.88 16.78
C LEU A 70 -16.41 16.58 17.24
N GLY A 71 -16.64 15.52 18.06
CA GLY A 71 -17.95 15.15 18.59
C GLY A 71 -18.85 14.45 17.59
N LEU A 72 -18.30 13.83 16.56
CA LEU A 72 -19.07 13.00 15.62
C LEU A 72 -19.55 11.72 16.31
N ALA A 73 -20.78 11.31 16.01
CA ALA A 73 -21.31 10.02 16.46
C ALA A 73 -20.56 8.85 15.80
N PRO A 74 -20.50 7.66 16.45
CA PRO A 74 -19.82 6.48 15.90
C PRO A 74 -20.26 6.13 14.48
N GLU A 75 -21.55 6.26 14.17
CA GLU A 75 -22.14 5.99 12.85
C GLU A 75 -21.63 6.96 11.78
N GLN A 76 -21.38 8.23 12.14
CA GLN A 76 -20.83 9.24 11.25
C GLN A 76 -19.35 8.97 10.96
N ILE A 77 -18.60 8.57 11.99
CA ILE A 77 -17.18 8.18 11.86
C ILE A 77 -17.09 6.95 10.96
N ARG A 78 -17.89 5.92 11.21
CA ARG A 78 -17.98 4.72 10.40
C ARG A 78 -18.29 5.06 8.93
N ALA A 79 -19.35 5.82 8.70
CA ALA A 79 -19.76 6.21 7.34
C ALA A 79 -18.67 6.98 6.61
N GLY A 80 -17.93 7.85 7.32
CA GLY A 80 -16.78 8.57 6.76
C GLY A 80 -15.63 7.64 6.34
N ILE A 81 -15.33 6.61 7.13
CA ILE A 81 -14.27 5.64 6.80
C ILE A 81 -14.72 4.73 5.65
N GLU A 82 -15.92 4.15 5.72
CA GLU A 82 -16.43 3.25 4.69
C GLU A 82 -16.69 3.96 3.35
N GLY A 83 -16.98 5.26 3.40
CA GLY A 83 -17.21 6.12 2.24
C GLY A 83 -15.95 6.76 1.64
N LEU A 84 -14.73 6.36 2.05
CA LEU A 84 -13.49 6.92 1.51
C LEU A 84 -13.42 6.71 -0.01
N PRO A 85 -13.31 7.78 -0.81
CA PRO A 85 -13.15 7.64 -2.25
C PRO A 85 -11.74 7.14 -2.57
N ALA A 86 -11.60 6.38 -3.65
CA ALA A 86 -10.31 6.07 -4.22
C ALA A 86 -9.62 7.36 -4.69
N ILE A 87 -8.34 7.51 -4.35
CA ILE A 87 -7.53 8.66 -4.78
C ILE A 87 -6.56 8.15 -5.84
N PRO A 88 -6.62 8.66 -7.10
CA PRO A 88 -5.68 8.27 -8.14
C PRO A 88 -4.23 8.38 -7.69
N GLY A 89 -3.41 7.38 -8.00
CA GLY A 89 -2.01 7.32 -7.63
C GLY A 89 -1.73 6.96 -6.15
N ARG A 90 -2.74 6.69 -5.33
CA ARG A 90 -2.57 6.35 -3.91
C ARG A 90 -3.34 5.10 -3.52
N ASN A 91 -2.69 3.94 -3.64
CA ASN A 91 -3.29 2.63 -3.33
C ASN A 91 -4.68 2.47 -3.97
N ASN A 92 -4.82 2.97 -5.19
CA ASN A 92 -6.06 2.97 -5.95
C ASN A 92 -6.19 1.65 -6.72
N ILE A 93 -7.20 0.86 -6.41
CA ILE A 93 -7.42 -0.44 -7.06
C ILE A 93 -8.44 -0.29 -8.18
N LEU A 94 -7.99 -0.54 -9.40
CA LEU A 94 -8.82 -0.53 -10.60
C LEU A 94 -9.12 -1.97 -11.02
N PHE A 95 -10.35 -2.38 -10.88
CA PHE A 95 -10.83 -3.66 -11.39
C PHE A 95 -11.32 -3.46 -12.83
N THR A 96 -10.66 -4.09 -13.78
CA THR A 96 -11.08 -4.11 -15.19
C THR A 96 -11.62 -5.49 -15.56
N GLU A 97 -12.12 -5.65 -16.79
CA GLU A 97 -12.59 -6.93 -17.28
C GLU A 97 -11.45 -7.99 -17.36
N HIS A 98 -10.23 -7.55 -17.63
CA HIS A 98 -9.10 -8.44 -17.91
C HIS A 98 -7.98 -8.40 -16.86
N LEU A 99 -7.86 -7.30 -16.11
CA LEU A 99 -6.73 -7.01 -15.23
C LEU A 99 -7.20 -6.37 -13.93
N VAL A 100 -6.41 -6.53 -12.87
CA VAL A 100 -6.51 -5.70 -11.68
C VAL A 100 -5.27 -4.81 -11.61
N ILE A 101 -5.44 -3.50 -11.51
CA ILE A 101 -4.34 -2.54 -11.47
C ILE A 101 -4.32 -1.85 -10.10
N LEU A 102 -3.20 -1.96 -9.41
CA LEU A 102 -2.89 -1.26 -8.18
C LEU A 102 -2.10 0.00 -8.55
N ASP A 103 -2.79 1.13 -8.70
CA ASP A 103 -2.18 2.42 -9.03
C ASP A 103 -1.73 3.12 -7.74
N ASP A 104 -0.41 3.13 -7.52
CA ASP A 104 0.22 3.79 -6.38
C ASP A 104 1.42 4.67 -6.83
N CYS A 105 1.19 5.42 -7.93
CA CYS A 105 2.21 6.17 -8.65
C CYS A 105 2.50 7.58 -8.12
N TYR A 106 1.86 8.03 -7.04
CA TYR A 106 2.05 9.40 -6.54
C TYR A 106 3.46 9.65 -6.02
N ASN A 107 4.02 8.71 -5.24
CA ASN A 107 5.38 8.80 -4.73
C ASN A 107 5.87 7.42 -4.27
N ALA A 108 7.21 7.25 -4.19
CA ALA A 108 7.82 6.02 -3.73
C ALA A 108 8.96 6.28 -2.75
N ASN A 109 8.99 5.48 -1.70
CA ASN A 109 10.11 5.32 -0.78
C ASN A 109 10.17 3.84 -0.33
N PRO A 110 11.27 3.39 0.31
CA PRO A 110 11.43 1.96 0.64
C PRO A 110 10.29 1.36 1.46
N VAL A 111 9.71 2.13 2.40
CA VAL A 111 8.61 1.67 3.25
C VAL A 111 7.33 1.53 2.43
N SER A 112 6.98 2.55 1.63
CA SER A 112 5.78 2.53 0.81
C SER A 112 5.86 1.51 -0.33
N MET A 113 7.06 1.26 -0.89
CA MET A 113 7.27 0.20 -1.88
C MET A 113 6.96 -1.17 -1.29
N LYS A 114 7.51 -1.48 -0.12
CA LYS A 114 7.26 -2.76 0.57
C LYS A 114 5.78 -2.92 0.92
N ALA A 115 5.14 -1.86 1.42
CA ALA A 115 3.70 -1.89 1.72
C ALA A 115 2.85 -2.16 0.47
N ALA A 116 3.18 -1.55 -0.68
CA ALA A 116 2.47 -1.78 -1.93
C ALA A 116 2.70 -3.22 -2.47
N ILE A 117 3.91 -3.76 -2.33
CA ILE A 117 4.23 -5.15 -2.67
C ILE A 117 3.45 -6.11 -1.76
N ASP A 118 3.30 -5.82 -0.46
CA ASP A 118 2.47 -6.61 0.45
C ASP A 118 0.98 -6.58 0.03
N VAL A 119 0.48 -5.42 -0.43
CA VAL A 119 -0.88 -5.32 -0.99
C VAL A 119 -1.02 -6.17 -2.25
N LEU A 120 -0.06 -6.10 -3.18
CA LEU A 120 -0.03 -6.98 -4.35
C LEU A 120 -0.03 -8.46 -3.95
N GLY A 121 0.70 -8.79 -2.88
CA GLY A 121 0.75 -10.14 -2.30
C GLY A 121 -0.60 -10.70 -1.85
N MET A 122 -1.60 -9.84 -1.56
CA MET A 122 -2.96 -10.24 -1.19
C MET A 122 -3.81 -10.65 -2.39
N ALA A 123 -3.35 -10.37 -3.61
CA ALA A 123 -4.05 -10.71 -4.83
C ALA A 123 -3.98 -12.21 -5.12
N LEU A 124 -5.04 -12.73 -5.73
CA LEU A 124 -5.07 -14.10 -6.27
C LEU A 124 -4.56 -14.11 -7.71
N GLY A 125 -3.84 -15.16 -8.08
CA GLY A 125 -3.29 -15.33 -9.42
C GLY A 125 -1.91 -14.65 -9.60
N ARG A 126 -1.55 -14.38 -10.86
CA ARG A 126 -0.23 -13.88 -11.23
C ARG A 126 -0.05 -12.41 -10.80
N LYS A 127 1.10 -12.11 -10.22
CA LYS A 127 1.48 -10.82 -9.64
C LYS A 127 2.59 -10.18 -10.46
N VAL A 128 2.34 -8.99 -10.95
CA VAL A 128 3.27 -8.21 -11.74
C VAL A 128 3.55 -6.89 -11.04
N ALA A 129 4.80 -6.52 -10.88
CA ALA A 129 5.21 -5.23 -10.32
C ALA A 129 5.95 -4.41 -11.38
N VAL A 130 5.39 -3.27 -11.77
CA VAL A 130 5.99 -2.28 -12.65
C VAL A 130 6.49 -1.14 -11.78
N LEU A 131 7.81 -1.10 -11.56
CA LEU A 131 8.43 -0.25 -10.55
C LEU A 131 9.39 0.75 -11.18
N GLY A 132 9.23 2.02 -10.86
CA GLY A 132 10.20 3.07 -11.14
C GLY A 132 11.11 3.34 -9.95
N GLY A 133 12.03 4.32 -10.11
CA GLY A 133 12.95 4.71 -9.08
C GLY A 133 12.30 5.35 -7.86
N MET A 134 13.04 5.35 -6.75
CA MET A 134 12.75 6.11 -5.54
C MET A 134 13.71 7.29 -5.44
N GLY A 135 13.18 8.49 -5.26
CA GLY A 135 14.00 9.70 -5.09
C GLY A 135 14.49 9.91 -3.66
N GLU A 136 15.41 10.84 -3.50
CA GLU A 136 15.86 11.42 -2.20
C GLU A 136 16.48 10.43 -1.19
N LEU A 137 17.06 9.32 -1.66
CA LEU A 137 17.63 8.28 -0.79
C LEU A 137 19.12 8.50 -0.45
N GLY A 138 19.74 9.53 -1.04
CA GLY A 138 21.15 9.83 -0.82
C GLY A 138 22.08 8.67 -1.20
N ASN A 139 23.15 8.49 -0.44
CA ASN A 139 24.19 7.49 -0.70
C ASN A 139 23.76 6.02 -0.46
N LYS A 140 22.57 5.77 0.05
CA LYS A 140 22.00 4.42 0.22
C LYS A 140 21.05 4.01 -0.90
N GLN A 141 20.94 4.84 -1.93
CA GLN A 141 19.99 4.68 -3.02
C GLN A 141 20.06 3.28 -3.65
N ASP A 142 21.23 2.83 -4.07
CA ASP A 142 21.40 1.55 -4.76
C ASP A 142 21.02 0.36 -3.86
N THR A 143 21.48 0.39 -2.60
CA THR A 143 21.13 -0.66 -1.62
C THR A 143 19.63 -0.74 -1.38
N MET A 144 18.96 0.41 -1.20
CA MET A 144 17.52 0.45 -0.92
C MET A 144 16.68 0.00 -2.13
N HIS A 145 17.14 0.29 -3.36
CA HIS A 145 16.50 -0.24 -4.55
C HIS A 145 16.70 -1.75 -4.66
N TYR A 146 17.93 -2.23 -4.45
CA TYR A 146 18.24 -3.66 -4.45
C TYR A 146 17.39 -4.42 -3.43
N ASP A 147 17.34 -3.95 -2.18
CA ASP A 147 16.55 -4.56 -1.09
C ASP A 147 15.04 -4.58 -1.39
N THR A 148 14.55 -3.60 -2.14
CA THR A 148 13.16 -3.57 -2.60
C THR A 148 12.90 -4.67 -3.64
N GLY A 149 13.84 -4.92 -4.53
CA GLY A 149 13.75 -6.02 -5.49
C GLY A 149 13.80 -7.38 -4.83
N VAL A 150 14.73 -7.59 -3.87
CA VAL A 150 14.78 -8.81 -3.05
C VAL A 150 13.45 -9.04 -2.35
N TYR A 151 12.89 -7.99 -1.74
CA TYR A 151 11.61 -8.06 -1.06
C TYR A 151 10.47 -8.48 -1.99
N ALA A 152 10.43 -7.99 -3.23
CA ALA A 152 9.43 -8.40 -4.22
C ALA A 152 9.53 -9.91 -4.54
N ALA A 153 10.77 -10.42 -4.68
CA ALA A 153 11.01 -11.84 -4.89
C ALA A 153 10.58 -12.69 -3.68
N GLU A 154 10.89 -12.26 -2.46
CA GLU A 154 10.47 -12.94 -1.21
C GLU A 154 8.94 -12.98 -1.06
N ARG A 155 8.22 -12.03 -1.67
CA ARG A 155 6.74 -11.99 -1.69
C ARG A 155 6.13 -12.74 -2.88
N ASN A 156 6.95 -13.51 -3.61
CA ASN A 156 6.53 -14.31 -4.76
C ASN A 156 5.82 -13.45 -5.83
N VAL A 157 6.40 -12.29 -6.15
CA VAL A 157 6.01 -11.52 -7.33
C VAL A 157 6.52 -12.26 -8.56
N ASP A 158 5.62 -12.61 -9.49
CA ASP A 158 5.97 -13.45 -10.66
C ASP A 158 6.79 -12.70 -11.69
N LEU A 159 6.50 -11.40 -11.88
CA LEU A 159 7.21 -10.54 -12.83
C LEU A 159 7.50 -9.17 -12.21
N VAL A 160 8.75 -8.76 -12.21
CA VAL A 160 9.18 -7.40 -11.85
C VAL A 160 9.72 -6.71 -13.10
N CYS A 161 9.07 -5.61 -13.50
CA CYS A 161 9.52 -4.72 -14.57
C CYS A 161 10.06 -3.43 -13.95
N GLY A 162 11.38 -3.25 -13.95
CA GLY A 162 12.02 -2.02 -13.48
C GLY A 162 12.16 -1.02 -14.61
N ILE A 163 11.73 0.23 -14.42
CA ILE A 163 11.78 1.30 -15.42
C ILE A 163 12.69 2.42 -14.93
N GLY A 164 13.62 2.82 -15.77
CA GLY A 164 14.60 3.87 -15.51
C GLY A 164 15.87 3.36 -14.81
N GLU A 165 16.90 4.20 -14.77
CA GLU A 165 18.24 3.81 -14.32
C GLU A 165 18.27 3.33 -12.87
N LEU A 166 17.57 4.02 -11.96
CA LEU A 166 17.49 3.65 -10.54
C LEU A 166 16.84 2.29 -10.31
N ALA A 167 15.90 1.89 -11.16
CA ALA A 167 15.21 0.62 -11.06
C ALA A 167 16.08 -0.59 -11.44
N LYS A 168 17.26 -0.38 -12.03
CA LYS A 168 18.23 -1.45 -12.34
C LYS A 168 18.59 -2.29 -11.12
N GLU A 169 18.85 -1.63 -10.00
CA GLU A 169 19.17 -2.32 -8.75
C GLU A 169 17.99 -3.12 -8.20
N MET A 170 16.75 -2.63 -8.36
CA MET A 170 15.56 -3.42 -8.02
C MET A 170 15.45 -4.70 -8.86
N VAL A 171 15.70 -4.58 -10.18
CA VAL A 171 15.69 -5.76 -11.06
C VAL A 171 16.78 -6.74 -10.66
N ARG A 172 17.98 -6.27 -10.33
CA ARG A 172 19.08 -7.11 -9.84
C ARG A 172 18.70 -7.84 -8.55
N GLY A 173 18.07 -7.14 -7.60
CA GLY A 173 17.55 -7.73 -6.35
C GLY A 173 16.44 -8.75 -6.62
N ALA A 174 15.48 -8.44 -7.48
CA ALA A 174 14.38 -9.35 -7.82
C ALA A 174 14.86 -10.62 -8.55
N SER A 175 15.95 -10.52 -9.33
CA SER A 175 16.57 -11.66 -10.02
C SER A 175 17.18 -12.71 -9.07
N THR A 176 17.27 -12.43 -7.77
CA THR A 176 17.73 -13.42 -6.78
C THR A 176 16.64 -14.47 -6.44
N GLY A 177 15.39 -14.18 -6.76
CA GLY A 177 14.27 -15.08 -6.52
C GLY A 177 14.17 -16.19 -7.57
N ALA A 178 13.99 -17.45 -7.13
CA ALA A 178 13.93 -18.59 -8.03
C ALA A 178 12.70 -18.59 -8.96
N HIS A 179 11.62 -17.88 -8.59
CA HIS A 179 10.35 -17.87 -9.32
C HIS A 179 10.00 -16.50 -9.91
N THR A 180 10.80 -15.47 -9.65
CA THR A 180 10.57 -14.11 -10.12
C THR A 180 11.30 -13.87 -11.43
N GLN A 181 10.57 -13.59 -12.49
CA GLN A 181 11.14 -13.02 -13.70
C GLN A 181 11.40 -11.53 -13.45
N ALA A 182 12.56 -11.01 -13.81
CA ALA A 182 12.91 -9.61 -13.62
C ALA A 182 13.46 -9.02 -14.93
N LEU A 183 12.86 -7.92 -15.37
CA LEU A 183 13.18 -7.25 -16.63
C LEU A 183 13.43 -5.76 -16.36
N TRP A 184 14.44 -5.22 -17.00
CA TRP A 184 14.75 -3.81 -16.91
C TRP A 184 14.52 -3.10 -18.26
N PHE A 185 13.94 -1.89 -18.17
CA PHE A 185 13.70 -1.00 -19.29
C PHE A 185 14.32 0.36 -19.00
N ALA A 186 15.14 0.87 -19.94
CA ALA A 186 15.77 2.18 -19.79
C ALA A 186 14.71 3.29 -19.71
N GLU A 187 13.69 3.18 -20.57
CA GLU A 187 12.65 4.18 -20.71
C GLU A 187 11.25 3.53 -20.62
N LYS A 188 10.28 4.32 -20.13
CA LYS A 188 8.87 3.90 -20.12
C LYS A 188 8.37 3.49 -21.51
N ALA A 189 8.84 4.17 -22.55
CA ALA A 189 8.46 3.87 -23.95
C ALA A 189 8.86 2.45 -24.37
N ASP A 190 9.98 1.94 -23.86
CA ASP A 190 10.43 0.59 -24.20
C ASP A 190 9.57 -0.47 -23.52
N PHE A 191 9.23 -0.27 -22.24
CA PHE A 191 8.25 -1.12 -21.57
C PHE A 191 6.90 -1.14 -22.31
N LEU A 192 6.38 0.02 -22.73
CA LEU A 192 5.11 0.11 -23.43
C LEU A 192 5.08 -0.65 -24.77
N LYS A 193 6.21 -0.77 -25.47
CA LYS A 193 6.31 -1.57 -26.72
C LYS A 193 6.14 -3.06 -26.42
N GLU A 194 6.64 -3.52 -25.27
CA GLU A 194 6.70 -4.94 -24.91
C GLU A 194 5.56 -5.38 -23.97
N MET A 195 4.85 -4.46 -23.33
CA MET A 195 3.88 -4.76 -22.28
C MET A 195 2.81 -5.77 -22.71
N HIS A 196 2.37 -5.72 -23.98
CA HIS A 196 1.35 -6.66 -24.49
C HIS A 196 1.84 -8.11 -24.57
N SER A 197 3.15 -8.33 -24.67
CA SER A 197 3.74 -9.69 -24.64
C SER A 197 4.01 -10.18 -23.22
N LEU A 198 4.18 -9.24 -22.27
CA LEU A 198 4.54 -9.51 -20.89
C LEU A 198 3.34 -9.70 -19.98
N LEU A 199 2.29 -8.89 -20.18
CA LEU A 199 1.06 -8.91 -19.40
C LEU A 199 0.09 -9.94 -19.95
N LYS A 200 -0.66 -10.58 -19.05
CA LYS A 200 -1.62 -11.63 -19.37
C LYS A 200 -2.98 -11.31 -18.76
N GLU A 201 -4.00 -11.85 -19.36
CA GLU A 201 -5.33 -11.82 -18.77
C GLU A 201 -5.33 -12.44 -17.36
N GLY A 202 -5.99 -11.79 -16.42
CA GLY A 202 -6.02 -12.18 -15.01
C GLY A 202 -4.84 -11.67 -14.18
N ASP A 203 -3.89 -10.91 -14.76
CA ASP A 203 -2.78 -10.34 -13.99
C ASP A 203 -3.26 -9.30 -12.97
N ASN A 204 -2.60 -9.32 -11.82
CA ASN A 204 -2.66 -8.25 -10.82
C ASN A 204 -1.38 -7.43 -10.93
N ILE A 205 -1.52 -6.17 -11.26
CA ILE A 205 -0.40 -5.30 -11.65
C ILE A 205 -0.27 -4.15 -10.66
N LEU A 206 0.83 -4.11 -9.93
CA LEU A 206 1.23 -2.93 -9.15
C LEU A 206 2.02 -1.98 -10.05
N VAL A 207 1.63 -0.72 -10.11
CA VAL A 207 2.40 0.35 -10.73
C VAL A 207 2.81 1.36 -9.69
N LYS A 208 4.14 1.55 -9.48
CA LYS A 208 4.65 2.45 -8.43
C LYS A 208 5.99 3.07 -8.79
N ALA A 209 6.07 4.39 -8.65
CA ALA A 209 7.29 5.16 -8.84
C ALA A 209 7.27 6.43 -7.98
N SER A 210 8.43 7.08 -7.81
CA SER A 210 8.51 8.49 -7.39
C SER A 210 8.34 9.40 -8.61
N HIS A 211 7.83 10.58 -8.38
CA HIS A 211 7.84 11.67 -9.36
C HIS A 211 9.23 12.29 -9.47
#